data_788d0c59848819d6843c71201aead1c5
#
_entry.id   788d0c59848819d6843c71201aead1c5
#
_cell.length_a   1.000
_cell.length_b   1.000
_cell.length_c   1.000
_cell.angle_alpha   90.00
_cell.angle_beta   90.00
_cell.angle_gamma   90.00
#
_symmetry.space_group_name_H-M   'P 1'
#
loop_
_entity.id
_entity.type
_entity.pdbx_description
1 polymer ?
#
loop_
_entity_poly.entity_id
_entity_poly.type
_entity_poly.pdbx_seq_one_letter_code
_entity_poly.pdbx_strand_id
1 'polypeptide(L)'
;MNKNSAIGSSWGEVRAELFTPEEIAESNLRVALIGELIKARQEKGITQKELEKMSGVKQPVIARMETGSTSPQLDTILKILAPVSYTHLR
;
A
#
# COMPACT_ATOMS: atom_id res chain seq x y z
N MET A 1 -20.12 2.66 27.37
CA MET A 1 -19.51 2.51 26.08
C MET A 1 -19.42 3.86 25.38
N ASN A 2 -18.31 4.14 24.82
CA ASN A 2 -18.15 5.42 24.14
C ASN A 2 -18.60 5.34 22.68
N LYS A 3 -18.88 6.50 22.11
CA LYS A 3 -19.40 6.58 20.74
C LYS A 3 -18.35 6.20 19.69
N ASN A 4 -17.08 6.42 20.00
CA ASN A 4 -16.03 6.08 19.05
C ASN A 4 -15.93 4.59 18.83
N SER A 5 -16.10 3.81 19.91
CA SER A 5 -16.13 2.36 19.78
C SER A 5 -17.31 1.91 18.94
N ALA A 6 -18.46 2.53 19.15
CA ALA A 6 -19.64 2.21 18.37
C ALA A 6 -19.45 2.53 16.90
N ILE A 7 -18.84 3.68 16.61
CA ILE A 7 -18.56 4.08 15.23
C ILE A 7 -17.61 3.09 14.57
N GLY A 8 -16.54 2.71 15.28
CA GLY A 8 -15.58 1.75 14.75
C GLY A 8 -16.22 0.40 14.51
N SER A 9 -17.08 -0.06 15.44
CA SER A 9 -17.79 -1.31 15.26
C SER A 9 -18.73 -1.27 14.07
N SER A 10 -19.46 -0.16 13.92
CA SER A 10 -20.38 0.02 12.79
C SER A 10 -19.66 -0.04 11.47
N TRP A 11 -18.51 0.62 11.37
CA TRP A 11 -17.73 0.58 10.14
C TRP A 11 -17.24 -0.83 9.85
N GLY A 12 -16.76 -1.55 10.87
CA GLY A 12 -16.31 -2.92 10.71
C GLY A 12 -17.42 -3.83 10.24
N GLU A 13 -18.62 -3.67 10.80
CA GLU A 13 -19.79 -4.45 10.41
C GLU A 13 -20.19 -4.17 8.97
N VAL A 14 -20.25 -2.91 8.59
CA VAL A 14 -20.59 -2.51 7.23
C VAL A 14 -19.58 -3.07 6.25
N ARG A 15 -18.31 -2.96 6.59
CA ARG A 15 -17.24 -3.48 5.74
C ARG A 15 -17.38 -4.98 5.54
N ALA A 16 -17.69 -5.72 6.61
CA ALA A 16 -17.87 -7.16 6.53
C ALA A 16 -19.07 -7.55 5.69
N GLU A 17 -20.11 -6.71 5.67
CA GLU A 17 -21.30 -6.96 4.84
C GLU A 17 -21.05 -6.67 3.37
N LEU A 18 -20.21 -5.67 3.07
CA LEU A 18 -19.98 -5.23 1.70
C LEU A 18 -18.89 -6.00 0.99
N PHE A 19 -17.95 -6.58 1.75
CA PHE A 19 -16.78 -7.22 1.18
C PHE A 19 -16.61 -8.62 1.74
N THR A 20 -16.07 -9.53 0.93
CA THR A 20 -15.74 -10.87 1.40
C THR A 20 -14.53 -10.80 2.33
N PRO A 21 -14.32 -11.83 3.18
CA PRO A 21 -13.12 -11.87 4.01
C PRO A 21 -11.83 -11.81 3.18
N GLU A 22 -11.82 -12.43 2.00
CA GLU A 22 -10.66 -12.40 1.10
C GLU A 22 -10.41 -11.00 0.59
N GLU A 23 -11.45 -10.26 0.24
CA GLU A 23 -11.31 -8.88 -0.23
C GLU A 23 -10.81 -7.97 0.87
N ILE A 24 -11.26 -8.17 2.10
CA ILE A 24 -10.80 -7.40 3.26
C ILE A 24 -9.33 -7.70 3.53
N ALA A 25 -8.95 -8.97 3.51
CA ALA A 25 -7.57 -9.37 3.74
C ALA A 25 -6.65 -8.81 2.66
N GLU A 26 -7.08 -8.85 1.39
CA GLU A 26 -6.30 -8.29 0.30
C GLU A 26 -6.12 -6.78 0.44
N SER A 27 -7.18 -6.08 0.83
CA SER A 27 -7.14 -4.64 1.04
C SER A 27 -6.16 -4.29 2.18
N ASN A 28 -6.23 -5.04 3.27
CA ASN A 28 -5.33 -4.81 4.41
C ASN A 28 -3.88 -5.08 4.03
N LEU A 29 -3.64 -6.12 3.27
CA LEU A 29 -2.30 -6.45 2.80
C LEU A 29 -1.78 -5.35 1.87
N ARG A 30 -2.62 -4.87 0.99
CA ARG A 30 -2.25 -3.79 0.06
C ARG A 30 -1.80 -2.55 0.82
N VAL A 31 -2.58 -2.14 1.82
CA VAL A 31 -2.24 -0.97 2.64
C VAL A 31 -0.92 -1.19 3.37
N ALA A 32 -0.72 -2.38 3.94
CA ALA A 32 0.50 -2.69 4.66
C ALA A 32 1.71 -2.66 3.73
N LEU A 33 1.59 -3.22 2.54
CA LEU A 33 2.70 -3.24 1.59
C LEU A 33 3.05 -1.86 1.06
N ILE A 34 2.05 -1.03 0.82
CA ILE A 34 2.29 0.36 0.39
C ILE A 34 3.01 1.11 1.51
N GLY A 35 2.61 0.91 2.75
CA GLY A 35 3.29 1.52 3.89
C GLY A 35 4.74 1.11 3.98
N GLU A 36 5.03 -0.17 3.79
CA GLU A 36 6.40 -0.66 3.79
C GLU A 36 7.20 -0.08 2.63
N LEU A 37 6.58 0.07 1.47
CA LEU A 37 7.23 0.66 0.32
C LEU A 37 7.65 2.10 0.60
N ILE A 38 6.74 2.91 1.13
CA ILE A 38 7.01 4.30 1.44
C ILE A 38 8.14 4.40 2.46
N LYS A 39 8.06 3.60 3.51
CA LYS A 39 9.05 3.58 4.57
C LYS A 39 10.43 3.21 4.03
N ALA A 40 10.50 2.13 3.26
CA ALA A 40 11.77 1.65 2.71
C ALA A 40 12.36 2.68 1.75
N ARG A 41 11.52 3.28 0.92
CA ARG A 41 11.97 4.31 -0.02
C ARG A 41 12.59 5.50 0.72
N GLN A 42 11.90 5.97 1.75
CA GLN A 42 12.36 7.11 2.52
C GLN A 42 13.63 6.81 3.29
N GLU A 43 13.72 5.63 3.88
CA GLU A 43 14.91 5.22 4.64
C GLU A 43 16.14 5.12 3.76
N LYS A 44 15.95 4.73 2.52
CA LYS A 44 17.05 4.58 1.57
C LYS A 44 17.31 5.82 0.73
N GLY A 45 16.50 6.86 0.92
CA GLY A 45 16.66 8.10 0.18
C GLY A 45 16.35 7.97 -1.31
N ILE A 46 15.50 7.02 -1.67
CA ILE A 46 15.13 6.80 -3.07
C ILE A 46 13.96 7.70 -3.42
N THR A 47 14.10 8.48 -4.49
CA THR A 47 13.03 9.34 -4.97
C THR A 47 12.02 8.53 -5.76
N GLN A 48 10.83 9.10 -5.97
CA GLN A 48 9.83 8.45 -6.82
C GLN A 48 10.34 8.28 -8.24
N LYS A 49 11.12 9.23 -8.72
CA LYS A 49 11.73 9.18 -10.04
C LYS A 49 12.72 8.02 -10.16
N GLU A 50 13.54 7.83 -9.14
CA GLU A 50 14.47 6.71 -9.11
C GLU A 50 13.71 5.40 -9.04
N LEU A 51 12.64 5.36 -8.27
CA LEU A 51 11.82 4.17 -8.15
C LEU A 51 11.17 3.81 -9.48
N GLU A 52 10.78 4.81 -10.27
CA GLU A 52 10.28 4.57 -11.62
C GLU A 52 11.32 3.84 -12.46
N LYS A 53 12.57 4.28 -12.40
CA LYS A 53 13.66 3.64 -13.15
C LYS A 53 13.89 2.22 -12.68
N MET A 54 13.82 1.99 -11.38
CA MET A 54 14.10 0.68 -10.80
C MET A 54 12.99 -0.34 -11.08
N SER A 55 11.75 0.12 -11.08
CA SER A 55 10.60 -0.77 -11.17
C SER A 55 9.96 -0.83 -12.55
N GLY A 56 10.18 0.21 -13.34
CA GLY A 56 9.51 0.35 -14.63
C GLY A 56 8.09 0.88 -14.52
N VAL A 57 7.64 1.21 -13.31
CA VAL A 57 6.31 1.79 -13.09
C VAL A 57 6.44 3.30 -13.12
N LYS A 58 5.54 3.95 -13.85
CA LYS A 58 5.62 5.40 -14.05
C LYS A 58 5.46 6.17 -12.74
N GLN A 59 6.22 7.23 -12.59
CA GLN A 59 6.23 8.05 -11.38
C GLN A 59 4.84 8.55 -10.97
N PRO A 60 3.96 9.01 -11.88
CA PRO A 60 2.61 9.41 -11.46
C PRO A 60 1.80 8.28 -10.83
N VAL A 61 2.02 7.04 -11.27
CA VAL A 61 1.34 5.88 -10.68
C VAL A 61 1.84 5.67 -9.25
N ILE A 62 3.16 5.76 -9.06
CA ILE A 62 3.77 5.62 -7.74
C ILE A 62 3.26 6.70 -6.80
N ALA A 63 3.18 7.94 -7.27
CA ALA A 63 2.71 9.05 -6.47
C ALA A 63 1.26 8.84 -6.01
N ARG A 64 0.40 8.37 -6.91
CA ARG A 64 -1.00 8.10 -6.58
C ARG A 64 -1.13 6.98 -5.56
N MET A 65 -0.30 5.96 -5.67
CA MET A 65 -0.28 4.86 -4.70
C MET A 65 0.08 5.38 -3.32
N GLU A 66 1.11 6.19 -3.24
CA GLU A 66 1.61 6.68 -1.96
C GLU A 66 0.65 7.64 -1.28
N THR A 67 -0.15 8.35 -2.06
CA THR A 67 -1.14 9.27 -1.49
C THR A 67 -2.48 8.62 -1.22
N GLY A 68 -2.64 7.37 -1.63
CA GLY A 68 -3.91 6.67 -1.45
C GLY A 68 -4.98 7.02 -2.45
N SER A 69 -4.61 7.66 -3.57
CA SER A 69 -5.57 8.08 -4.59
C SER A 69 -6.07 6.93 -5.44
N THR A 70 -5.36 5.81 -5.46
CA THR A 70 -5.76 4.64 -6.24
C THR A 70 -5.58 3.38 -5.39
N SER A 71 -6.22 2.29 -5.85
CA SER A 71 -6.05 0.97 -5.24
C SER A 71 -5.36 0.07 -6.26
N PRO A 72 -4.03 0.07 -6.30
CA PRO A 72 -3.29 -0.73 -7.27
C PRO A 72 -3.43 -2.22 -6.96
N GLN A 73 -3.21 -3.04 -7.98
CA GLN A 73 -3.18 -4.49 -7.78
C GLN A 73 -1.95 -4.89 -6.99
N LEU A 74 -2.04 -6.00 -6.29
CA LEU A 74 -0.93 -6.49 -5.47
C LEU A 74 0.33 -6.73 -6.28
N ASP A 75 0.19 -7.27 -7.49
CA ASP A 75 1.35 -7.53 -8.34
C ASP A 75 2.09 -6.24 -8.70
N THR A 76 1.36 -5.14 -8.88
CA THR A 76 1.98 -3.83 -9.14
C THR A 76 2.77 -3.37 -7.92
N ILE A 77 2.20 -3.52 -6.73
CA ILE A 77 2.88 -3.14 -5.50
C ILE A 77 4.16 -3.95 -5.31
N LEU A 78 4.07 -5.25 -5.53
CA LEU A 78 5.23 -6.14 -5.38
C LEU A 78 6.30 -5.83 -6.42
N LYS A 79 5.90 -5.48 -7.62
CA LYS A 79 6.83 -5.10 -8.69
C LYS A 79 7.66 -3.87 -8.31
N ILE A 80 7.04 -2.95 -7.58
CA ILE A 80 7.74 -1.75 -7.13
C ILE A 80 8.57 -2.04 -5.89
N LEU A 81 8.03 -2.82 -4.97
CA LEU A 81 8.67 -3.09 -3.69
C LEU A 81 9.92 -3.96 -3.84
N ALA A 82 9.90 -4.92 -4.76
CA ALA A 82 11.01 -5.86 -4.92
C ALA A 82 12.36 -5.19 -5.19
N PRO A 83 12.47 -4.24 -6.16
CA PRO A 83 13.75 -3.56 -6.38
C PRO A 83 14.27 -2.82 -5.16
N VAL A 84 13.36 -2.22 -4.39
CA VAL A 84 13.74 -1.48 -3.18
C VAL A 84 14.28 -2.45 -2.13
N SER A 85 13.63 -3.60 -1.97
CA SER A 85 14.04 -4.62 -1.00
C SER A 85 15.39 -5.20 -1.39
N TYR A 86 15.59 -5.50 -2.66
CA TYR A 86 16.83 -6.10 -3.12
C TYR A 86 18.02 -5.14 -3.04
N THR A 87 17.76 -3.85 -3.16
CA THR A 87 18.82 -2.85 -2.99
C THR A 87 19.49 -2.99 -1.63
N HIS A 88 18.75 -3.44 -0.64
CA HIS A 88 19.27 -3.63 0.71
C HIS A 88 20.23 -4.82 0.81
N LEU A 89 20.14 -5.77 -0.08
CA LEU A 89 20.90 -7.01 -0.01
C LEU A 89 22.33 -6.90 -0.52
N ARG A 90 22.72 -5.76 -0.98
CA ARG A 90 24.06 -5.56 -1.51
C ARG A 90 25.14 -5.42 -0.45
#